data_223c217d60b58637b34790f36ea7a55a
#
_entry.id   223c217d60b58637b34790f36ea7a55a
#
_cell.length_a   1.000
_cell.length_b   1.000
_cell.length_c   1.000
_cell.angle_alpha   90.00
_cell.angle_beta   90.00
_cell.angle_gamma   90.00
#
_symmetry.space_group_name_H-M   'P 1'
#
loop_
_entity.id
_entity.type
_entity.pdbx_description
1 polymer ?
#
loop_
_entity_poly.entity_id
_entity_poly.type
_entity_poly.pdbx_seq_one_letter_code
_entity_poly.pdbx_strand_id
1 'polypeptide(L)'
;MKENLIINLHVVENAQWFETLIVYLKSKYQIVPLSHFENIDNYKKRNALCCITFDDGDKSVYEVVFPILKKHNVPATIFVSPRSILQKFNFWFQEIKGYNSSIMLDILIKELKLSTQEKPNLSYDSILKTLPLEKINKVISIYQKKTNTPQKPFRNLDLEKIKELQNSKLITIGAHTLYHPILKNETDERTNEEISKSITELSELLGEQVQYFAYPNGTPGLDFDLREINYLKNNKIKIAVSTEPKFINKKVDKMAFPRIGITKGSLNFIKLRLFLGPKWQILKSLIRPSEINQRLKMK
;
A
#
# COMPACT_ATOMS: atom_id res chain seq x y z
N MET A 1 16.55 4.14 -23.03
CA MET A 1 15.89 5.29 -22.35
C MET A 1 15.35 4.78 -21.03
N LYS A 2 15.43 5.58 -19.96
CA LYS A 2 14.81 5.20 -18.68
C LYS A 2 13.31 5.35 -18.78
N GLU A 3 12.59 4.45 -18.13
CA GLU A 3 11.14 4.44 -18.08
C GLU A 3 10.63 5.26 -16.88
N ASN A 4 9.45 5.87 -17.01
CA ASN A 4 8.78 6.52 -15.89
C ASN A 4 8.34 5.47 -14.86
N LEU A 5 8.39 5.83 -13.57
CA LEU A 5 7.99 4.91 -12.51
C LEU A 5 7.35 5.64 -11.32
N ILE A 6 6.54 4.91 -10.59
CA ILE A 6 6.09 5.27 -9.25
C ILE A 6 6.71 4.24 -8.29
N ILE A 7 7.35 4.70 -7.24
CA ILE A 7 7.84 3.82 -6.17
C ILE A 7 6.88 3.83 -4.99
N ASN A 8 6.80 2.69 -4.31
CA ASN A 8 5.99 2.51 -3.12
C ASN A 8 6.86 2.10 -1.92
N LEU A 9 6.67 2.79 -0.81
CA LEU A 9 7.24 2.48 0.50
C LEU A 9 6.09 2.43 1.54
N HIS A 10 6.38 1.88 2.74
CA HIS A 10 5.46 1.87 3.87
C HIS A 10 6.14 2.45 5.12
N VAL A 11 7.08 1.72 5.69
CA VAL A 11 7.81 2.10 6.90
C VAL A 11 9.26 2.43 6.56
N VAL A 12 9.75 3.55 7.07
CA VAL A 12 11.14 3.98 6.91
C VAL A 12 11.75 4.28 8.27
N GLU A 13 12.52 3.35 8.81
CA GLU A 13 13.13 3.49 10.15
C GLU A 13 14.54 4.12 10.12
N ASN A 14 15.21 4.13 8.97
CA ASN A 14 16.59 4.58 8.84
C ASN A 14 16.68 5.82 7.94
N ALA A 15 16.95 6.96 8.54
CA ALA A 15 17.06 8.26 7.88
C ALA A 15 18.20 8.29 6.83
N GLN A 16 19.38 7.78 7.17
CA GLN A 16 20.53 7.78 6.26
C GLN A 16 20.28 6.92 5.01
N TRP A 17 19.66 5.76 5.20
CA TRP A 17 19.25 4.90 4.09
C TRP A 17 18.28 5.62 3.15
N PHE A 18 17.25 6.27 3.73
CA PHE A 18 16.24 6.96 2.93
C PHE A 18 16.85 8.18 2.21
N GLU A 19 17.68 8.96 2.88
CA GLU A 19 18.36 10.10 2.24
C GLU A 19 19.25 9.64 1.08
N THR A 20 19.98 8.54 1.26
CA THR A 20 20.80 7.94 0.18
C THR A 20 19.94 7.51 -1.01
N LEU A 21 18.74 6.95 -0.76
CA LEU A 21 17.76 6.62 -1.80
C LEU A 21 17.31 7.89 -2.54
N ILE A 22 16.95 8.95 -1.83
CA ILE A 22 16.51 10.24 -2.43
C ILE A 22 17.62 10.82 -3.33
N VAL A 23 18.85 10.89 -2.85
CA VAL A 23 20.00 11.39 -3.63
C VAL A 23 20.18 10.55 -4.90
N TYR A 24 20.11 9.23 -4.78
CA TYR A 24 20.19 8.34 -5.95
C TYR A 24 19.05 8.58 -6.94
N LEU A 25 17.81 8.66 -6.49
CA LEU A 25 16.66 8.88 -7.37
C LEU A 25 16.78 10.22 -8.10
N LYS A 26 17.15 11.30 -7.40
CA LYS A 26 17.40 12.64 -8.01
C LYS A 26 18.49 12.60 -9.08
N SER A 27 19.52 11.74 -8.93
CA SER A 27 20.58 11.61 -9.93
C SER A 27 20.12 10.87 -11.20
N LYS A 28 18.97 10.21 -11.18
CA LYS A 28 18.50 9.34 -12.25
C LYS A 28 17.18 9.75 -12.87
N TYR A 29 16.34 10.46 -12.11
CA TYR A 29 14.97 10.82 -12.46
C TYR A 29 14.68 12.28 -12.09
N GLN A 30 13.72 12.86 -12.79
CA GLN A 30 13.04 14.03 -12.29
C GLN A 30 11.95 13.57 -11.31
N ILE A 31 12.10 13.89 -10.02
CA ILE A 31 11.08 13.52 -9.03
C ILE A 31 9.95 14.55 -9.10
N VAL A 32 8.73 14.06 -9.24
CA VAL A 32 7.53 14.88 -9.47
C VAL A 32 6.37 14.40 -8.57
N PRO A 33 5.40 15.28 -8.24
CA PRO A 33 4.18 14.85 -7.57
C PRO A 33 3.33 13.95 -8.48
N LEU A 34 2.43 13.17 -7.87
CA LEU A 34 1.58 12.21 -8.59
C LEU A 34 0.70 12.90 -9.66
N SER A 35 0.32 14.15 -9.45
CA SER A 35 -0.46 14.97 -10.40
C SER A 35 0.18 15.09 -11.78
N HIS A 36 1.50 15.00 -11.89
CA HIS A 36 2.18 15.03 -13.19
C HIS A 36 1.82 13.84 -14.07
N PHE A 37 1.37 12.75 -13.47
CA PHE A 37 0.94 11.54 -14.19
C PHE A 37 -0.51 11.63 -14.70
N GLU A 38 -1.29 12.62 -14.29
CA GLU A 38 -2.64 12.87 -14.85
C GLU A 38 -2.60 13.12 -16.36
N ASN A 39 -1.54 13.76 -16.85
CA ASN A 39 -1.35 14.12 -18.26
C ASN A 39 -0.06 13.53 -18.85
N ILE A 40 0.30 12.31 -18.43
CA ILE A 40 1.54 11.64 -18.85
C ILE A 40 1.69 11.51 -20.38
N ASP A 41 0.57 11.44 -21.11
CA ASP A 41 0.57 11.34 -22.56
C ASP A 41 1.15 12.56 -23.26
N ASN A 42 1.04 13.73 -22.63
CA ASN A 42 1.52 15.02 -23.13
C ASN A 42 2.97 15.30 -22.76
N TYR A 43 3.58 14.43 -21.92
CA TYR A 43 4.94 14.66 -21.45
C TYR A 43 5.98 14.34 -22.52
N LYS A 44 6.65 15.38 -23.04
CA LYS A 44 7.79 15.23 -23.95
C LYS A 44 9.03 14.83 -23.15
N LYS A 45 9.47 13.59 -23.31
CA LYS A 45 10.60 12.99 -22.55
C LYS A 45 11.91 13.76 -22.78
N ARG A 46 12.36 14.56 -21.81
CA ARG A 46 13.78 14.86 -21.63
C ARG A 46 14.40 13.94 -20.58
N ASN A 47 13.72 13.75 -19.46
CA ASN A 47 14.14 12.88 -18.36
C ASN A 47 13.01 11.92 -17.96
N ALA A 48 13.35 10.73 -17.45
CA ALA A 48 12.36 9.84 -16.87
C ALA A 48 11.82 10.43 -15.55
N LEU A 49 10.50 10.31 -15.34
CA LEU A 49 9.83 10.78 -14.14
C LEU A 49 9.83 9.69 -13.07
N CYS A 50 9.96 10.12 -11.82
CA CYS A 50 9.74 9.28 -10.65
C CYS A 50 8.75 9.97 -9.71
N CYS A 51 7.71 9.25 -9.26
CA CYS A 51 6.87 9.68 -8.15
C CYS A 51 7.14 8.79 -6.94
N ILE A 52 7.17 9.38 -5.75
CA ILE A 52 7.39 8.67 -4.48
C ILE A 52 6.06 8.58 -3.75
N THR A 53 5.67 7.37 -3.35
CA THR A 53 4.43 7.14 -2.61
C THR A 53 4.69 6.34 -1.34
N PHE A 54 3.86 6.59 -0.33
CA PHE A 54 3.83 5.87 0.95
C PHE A 54 2.40 5.41 1.21
N ASP A 55 2.24 4.17 1.65
CA ASP A 55 0.95 3.64 2.06
C ASP A 55 0.86 3.58 3.59
N ASP A 56 -0.35 3.35 4.11
CA ASP A 56 -0.70 3.13 5.52
C ASP A 56 -0.59 4.36 6.45
N GLY A 57 0.21 5.35 6.09
CA GLY A 57 0.41 6.52 6.96
C GLY A 57 1.17 6.18 8.26
N ASP A 58 2.16 5.27 8.22
CA ASP A 58 3.02 4.99 9.39
C ASP A 58 3.71 6.26 9.90
N LYS A 59 3.84 6.41 11.22
CA LYS A 59 4.44 7.61 11.85
C LYS A 59 5.86 7.91 11.39
N SER A 60 6.61 6.89 10.93
CA SER A 60 7.96 7.09 10.36
C SER A 60 7.97 8.01 9.15
N VAL A 61 6.83 8.16 8.46
CA VAL A 61 6.70 9.10 7.34
C VAL A 61 6.83 10.55 7.82
N TYR A 62 6.29 10.87 8.99
CA TYR A 62 6.46 12.20 9.58
C TYR A 62 7.82 12.36 10.28
N GLU A 63 8.19 11.37 11.10
CA GLU A 63 9.36 11.46 11.98
C GLU A 63 10.69 11.36 11.22
N VAL A 64 10.74 10.56 10.15
CA VAL A 64 11.98 10.24 9.43
C VAL A 64 11.97 10.75 7.99
N VAL A 65 10.87 10.49 7.25
CA VAL A 65 10.81 10.77 5.82
C VAL A 65 10.64 12.26 5.54
N PHE A 66 9.69 12.90 6.19
CA PHE A 66 9.31 14.29 5.91
C PHE A 66 10.45 15.31 6.07
N PRO A 67 11.28 15.27 7.14
CA PRO A 67 12.45 16.15 7.26
C PRO A 67 13.41 16.02 6.06
N ILE A 68 13.61 14.80 5.55
CA ILE A 68 14.51 14.54 4.42
C ILE A 68 13.87 15.06 3.11
N LEU A 69 12.56 14.83 2.90
CA LEU A 69 11.86 15.37 1.74
C LEU A 69 11.91 16.90 1.72
N LYS A 70 11.73 17.56 2.86
CA LYS A 70 11.89 19.02 3.00
C LYS A 70 13.31 19.46 2.66
N LYS A 71 14.33 18.84 3.23
CA LYS A 71 15.75 19.14 2.98
C LYS A 71 16.10 19.09 1.50
N HIS A 72 15.55 18.12 0.78
CA HIS A 72 15.86 17.89 -0.64
C HIS A 72 14.84 18.54 -1.60
N ASN A 73 13.80 19.20 -1.09
CA ASN A 73 12.66 19.74 -1.84
C ASN A 73 12.05 18.70 -2.78
N VAL A 74 11.67 17.55 -2.23
CA VAL A 74 11.15 16.39 -2.98
C VAL A 74 9.69 16.17 -2.63
N PRO A 75 8.78 16.18 -3.63
CA PRO A 75 7.38 15.89 -3.40
C PRO A 75 7.13 14.38 -3.20
N ALA A 76 6.08 14.05 -2.45
CA ALA A 76 5.58 12.69 -2.29
C ALA A 76 4.06 12.65 -2.12
N THR A 77 3.48 11.45 -2.27
CA THR A 77 2.07 11.19 -1.97
C THR A 77 1.97 10.17 -0.84
N ILE A 78 1.12 10.42 0.15
CA ILE A 78 0.87 9.50 1.26
C ILE A 78 -0.59 9.07 1.20
N PHE A 79 -0.84 7.76 1.19
CA PHE A 79 -2.19 7.19 1.21
C PHE A 79 -2.55 6.76 2.63
N VAL A 80 -3.68 7.25 3.12
CA VAL A 80 -4.11 7.09 4.51
C VAL A 80 -5.57 6.68 4.62
N SER A 81 -5.91 6.02 5.71
CA SER A 81 -7.29 5.64 6.05
C SER A 81 -7.85 6.60 7.09
N PRO A 82 -8.93 7.34 6.80
CA PRO A 82 -9.50 8.33 7.74
C PRO A 82 -9.92 7.71 9.07
N ARG A 83 -10.44 6.49 9.06
CA ARG A 83 -10.86 5.81 10.29
C ARG A 83 -9.69 5.40 11.19
N SER A 84 -8.53 4.99 10.63
CA SER A 84 -7.32 4.75 11.40
C SER A 84 -6.84 6.03 12.10
N ILE A 85 -6.92 7.17 11.42
CA ILE A 85 -6.56 8.49 11.98
C ILE A 85 -7.47 8.87 13.13
N LEU A 86 -8.80 8.76 12.94
CA LEU A 86 -9.81 9.21 13.91
C LEU A 86 -9.93 8.28 15.12
N GLN A 87 -9.91 6.96 14.89
CA GLN A 87 -10.15 5.94 15.91
C GLN A 87 -8.86 5.38 16.51
N LYS A 88 -7.70 5.77 15.99
CA LYS A 88 -6.35 5.39 16.48
C LYS A 88 -6.16 3.86 16.58
N PHE A 89 -6.56 3.11 15.57
CA PHE A 89 -6.33 1.67 15.49
C PHE A 89 -5.24 1.32 14.50
N ASN A 90 -4.59 0.19 14.73
CA ASN A 90 -3.66 -0.43 13.78
C ASN A 90 -4.41 -1.29 12.79
N PHE A 91 -3.93 -1.36 11.54
CA PHE A 91 -4.48 -2.31 10.56
C PHE A 91 -4.17 -3.75 10.97
N TRP A 92 -4.98 -4.69 10.50
CA TRP A 92 -4.89 -6.10 10.83
C TRP A 92 -3.47 -6.68 10.66
N PHE A 93 -2.77 -6.35 9.58
CA PHE A 93 -1.40 -6.83 9.32
C PHE A 93 -0.36 -6.19 10.25
N GLN A 94 -0.62 -5.00 10.78
CA GLN A 94 0.22 -4.38 11.80
C GLN A 94 0.03 -5.09 13.16
N GLU A 95 -1.21 -5.50 13.48
CA GLU A 95 -1.52 -6.24 14.71
C GLU A 95 -0.90 -7.64 14.73
N ILE A 96 -1.01 -8.40 13.64
CA ILE A 96 -0.52 -9.79 13.61
C ILE A 96 1.01 -9.92 13.51
N LYS A 97 1.74 -8.82 13.31
CA LYS A 97 3.20 -8.86 13.19
C LYS A 97 3.83 -9.43 14.46
N GLY A 98 4.52 -10.57 14.32
CA GLY A 98 5.14 -11.29 15.45
C GLY A 98 4.22 -12.24 16.20
N TYR A 99 3.00 -12.50 15.72
CA TYR A 99 2.17 -13.57 16.26
C TYR A 99 2.79 -14.95 15.98
N ASN A 100 2.54 -15.91 16.86
CA ASN A 100 3.03 -17.26 16.70
C ASN A 100 2.31 -17.96 15.53
N SER A 101 3.08 -18.41 14.54
CA SER A 101 2.56 -18.98 13.29
C SER A 101 1.77 -20.28 13.53
N SER A 102 2.20 -21.14 14.44
CA SER A 102 1.49 -22.39 14.73
C SER A 102 0.12 -22.11 15.34
N ILE A 103 0.06 -21.24 16.34
CA ILE A 103 -1.20 -20.86 16.99
C ILE A 103 -2.16 -20.20 16.01
N MET A 104 -1.66 -19.30 15.13
CA MET A 104 -2.47 -18.65 14.11
C MET A 104 -3.02 -19.67 13.10
N LEU A 105 -2.20 -20.61 12.63
CA LEU A 105 -2.64 -21.65 11.71
C LEU A 105 -3.69 -22.58 12.35
N ASP A 106 -3.51 -22.98 13.61
CA ASP A 106 -4.50 -23.81 14.33
C ASP A 106 -5.86 -23.10 14.44
N ILE A 107 -5.85 -21.79 14.73
CA ILE A 107 -7.08 -20.98 14.78
C ILE A 107 -7.73 -20.92 13.40
N LEU A 108 -6.95 -20.64 12.34
CA LEU A 108 -7.45 -20.54 10.98
C LEU A 108 -8.03 -21.86 10.47
N ILE A 109 -7.35 -23.00 10.72
CA ILE A 109 -7.86 -24.34 10.37
C ILE A 109 -9.21 -24.58 11.03
N LYS A 110 -9.35 -24.25 12.31
CA LYS A 110 -10.60 -24.43 13.08
C LYS A 110 -11.71 -23.50 12.57
N GLU A 111 -11.43 -22.22 12.41
CA GLU A 111 -12.43 -21.20 11.99
C GLU A 111 -12.88 -21.39 10.54
N LEU A 112 -12.01 -21.86 9.66
CA LEU A 112 -12.30 -22.09 8.24
C LEU A 112 -12.73 -23.54 7.96
N LYS A 113 -12.75 -24.42 8.98
CA LYS A 113 -13.08 -25.86 8.85
C LYS A 113 -12.23 -26.56 7.78
N LEU A 114 -10.95 -26.17 7.66
CA LEU A 114 -10.03 -26.80 6.72
C LEU A 114 -9.68 -28.22 7.17
N SER A 115 -9.55 -29.17 6.23
CA SER A 115 -9.11 -30.51 6.57
C SER A 115 -7.65 -30.47 7.03
N THR A 116 -7.30 -31.27 8.06
CA THR A 116 -5.92 -31.34 8.56
C THR A 116 -4.94 -31.94 7.55
N GLN A 117 -5.44 -32.66 6.54
CA GLN A 117 -4.65 -33.19 5.42
C GLN A 117 -4.28 -32.10 4.39
N GLU A 118 -5.05 -31.04 4.33
CA GLU A 118 -4.83 -29.86 3.47
C GLU A 118 -4.12 -28.73 4.21
N LYS A 119 -3.25 -29.04 5.21
CA LYS A 119 -2.42 -27.99 5.79
C LYS A 119 -1.71 -27.29 4.63
N PRO A 120 -2.18 -26.10 4.25
CA PRO A 120 -1.59 -25.44 3.12
C PRO A 120 -0.13 -25.15 3.49
N ASN A 121 0.80 -25.36 2.58
CA ASN A 121 2.18 -24.82 2.65
C ASN A 121 2.15 -23.28 2.59
N LEU A 122 1.17 -22.66 3.25
CA LEU A 122 0.85 -21.23 3.18
C LEU A 122 1.20 -20.58 4.51
N SER A 123 1.78 -19.41 4.45
CA SER A 123 1.87 -18.57 5.63
C SER A 123 0.46 -18.15 6.07
N TYR A 124 0.23 -18.01 7.37
CA TYR A 124 -1.05 -17.52 7.88
C TYR A 124 -1.43 -16.15 7.29
N ASP A 125 -0.43 -15.30 6.98
CA ASP A 125 -0.64 -14.03 6.28
C ASP A 125 -1.33 -14.21 4.93
N SER A 126 -0.90 -15.19 4.13
CA SER A 126 -1.48 -15.47 2.82
C SER A 126 -2.92 -15.99 2.94
N ILE A 127 -3.21 -16.76 3.99
CA ILE A 127 -4.58 -17.23 4.27
C ILE A 127 -5.47 -16.04 4.67
N LEU A 128 -5.01 -15.19 5.59
CA LEU A 128 -5.76 -14.02 6.02
C LEU A 128 -6.12 -13.12 4.83
N LYS A 129 -5.21 -12.95 3.87
CA LYS A 129 -5.46 -12.16 2.64
C LYS A 129 -6.53 -12.74 1.70
N THR A 130 -7.05 -13.93 1.96
CA THR A 130 -8.19 -14.50 1.21
C THR A 130 -9.53 -14.27 1.90
N LEU A 131 -9.54 -13.68 3.08
CA LEU A 131 -10.72 -13.51 3.92
C LEU A 131 -11.25 -12.08 3.89
N PRO A 132 -12.55 -11.87 4.09
CA PRO A 132 -13.11 -10.56 4.38
C PRO A 132 -12.61 -10.07 5.76
N LEU A 133 -12.56 -8.75 5.92
CA LEU A 133 -11.97 -8.09 7.10
C LEU A 133 -12.63 -8.53 8.41
N GLU A 134 -13.93 -8.74 8.42
CA GLU A 134 -14.66 -9.23 9.60
C GLU A 134 -14.09 -10.56 10.11
N LYS A 135 -13.84 -11.51 9.20
CA LYS A 135 -13.25 -12.81 9.55
C LYS A 135 -11.79 -12.66 10.03
N ILE A 136 -11.03 -11.75 9.40
CA ILE A 136 -9.66 -11.44 9.84
C ILE A 136 -9.69 -10.94 11.29
N ASN A 137 -10.53 -9.95 11.59
CA ASN A 137 -10.66 -9.38 12.93
C ASN A 137 -11.12 -10.42 13.97
N LYS A 138 -12.03 -11.32 13.59
CA LYS A 138 -12.44 -12.45 14.45
C LYS A 138 -11.26 -13.34 14.80
N VAL A 139 -10.45 -13.75 13.83
CA VAL A 139 -9.25 -14.57 14.04
C VAL A 139 -8.24 -13.88 14.96
N ILE A 140 -7.99 -12.58 14.76
CA ILE A 140 -7.12 -11.79 15.62
C ILE A 140 -7.63 -11.76 17.05
N SER A 141 -8.93 -11.51 17.25
CA SER A 141 -9.56 -11.50 18.57
C SER A 141 -9.44 -12.85 19.30
N ILE A 142 -9.63 -13.97 18.57
CA ILE A 142 -9.45 -15.32 19.14
C ILE A 142 -7.99 -15.53 19.55
N TYR A 143 -7.03 -15.14 18.70
CA TYR A 143 -5.61 -15.24 19.02
C TYR A 143 -5.27 -14.45 20.29
N GLN A 144 -5.64 -13.16 20.34
CA GLN A 144 -5.36 -12.28 21.46
C GLN A 144 -5.94 -12.81 22.78
N LYS A 145 -7.19 -13.31 22.76
CA LYS A 145 -7.81 -13.95 23.94
C LYS A 145 -7.09 -15.23 24.35
N LYS A 146 -6.74 -16.12 23.39
CA LYS A 146 -6.08 -17.40 23.67
C LYS A 146 -4.68 -17.24 24.25
N THR A 147 -3.95 -16.20 23.81
CA THR A 147 -2.54 -15.98 24.17
C THR A 147 -2.34 -14.85 25.20
N ASN A 148 -3.40 -14.21 25.62
CA ASN A 148 -3.34 -13.02 26.48
C ASN A 148 -2.50 -11.87 25.87
N THR A 149 -2.45 -11.80 24.52
CA THR A 149 -1.68 -10.80 23.80
C THR A 149 -2.49 -9.48 23.73
N PRO A 150 -1.99 -8.35 24.26
CA PRO A 150 -2.68 -7.06 24.17
C PRO A 150 -2.64 -6.52 22.74
N GLN A 151 -3.55 -5.56 22.45
CA GLN A 151 -3.45 -4.75 21.24
C GLN A 151 -2.14 -3.97 21.24
N LYS A 152 -1.57 -3.79 20.04
CA LYS A 152 -0.32 -3.04 19.88
C LYS A 152 -0.55 -1.54 20.00
N PRO A 153 0.44 -0.78 20.49
CA PRO A 153 0.40 0.68 20.46
C PRO A 153 0.13 1.21 19.05
N PHE A 154 -0.69 2.26 18.97
CA PHE A 154 -0.99 2.94 17.71
C PHE A 154 0.28 3.46 17.04
N ARG A 155 0.44 3.19 15.75
CA ARG A 155 1.67 3.48 15.01
C ARG A 155 1.50 4.34 13.77
N ASN A 156 0.26 4.67 13.40
CA ASN A 156 -0.01 5.49 12.23
C ASN A 156 -0.07 6.99 12.60
N LEU A 157 -0.13 7.84 11.60
CA LEU A 157 -0.22 9.29 11.75
C LEU A 157 -1.57 9.70 12.36
N ASP A 158 -1.54 10.71 13.22
CA ASP A 158 -2.73 11.43 13.68
C ASP A 158 -3.11 12.57 12.73
N LEU A 159 -4.29 13.16 12.95
CA LEU A 159 -4.83 14.22 12.09
C LEU A 159 -3.95 15.49 12.09
N GLU A 160 -3.36 15.84 13.21
CA GLU A 160 -2.51 17.03 13.33
C GLU A 160 -1.29 16.92 12.40
N LYS A 161 -0.57 15.78 12.47
CA LYS A 161 0.58 15.51 11.60
C LYS A 161 0.19 15.44 10.13
N ILE A 162 -0.96 14.87 9.80
CA ILE A 162 -1.46 14.82 8.41
C ILE A 162 -1.72 16.22 7.87
N LYS A 163 -2.34 17.10 8.66
CA LYS A 163 -2.56 18.50 8.27
C LYS A 163 -1.23 19.27 8.11
N GLU A 164 -0.26 19.02 8.96
CA GLU A 164 1.07 19.63 8.82
C GLU A 164 1.77 19.18 7.53
N LEU A 165 1.70 17.88 7.22
CA LEU A 165 2.23 17.33 5.97
C LEU A 165 1.56 17.98 4.75
N GLN A 166 0.23 18.08 4.73
CA GLN A 166 -0.54 18.72 3.67
C GLN A 166 -0.17 20.21 3.50
N ASN A 167 -0.07 20.94 4.61
CA ASN A 167 0.26 22.38 4.61
C ASN A 167 1.66 22.67 4.09
N SER A 168 2.57 21.70 4.12
CA SER A 168 3.92 21.84 3.58
C SER A 168 3.95 22.05 2.06
N LYS A 169 2.86 21.72 1.34
CA LYS A 169 2.74 21.72 -0.13
C LYS A 169 3.69 20.76 -0.85
N LEU A 170 4.53 20.04 -0.12
CA LEU A 170 5.37 18.95 -0.66
C LEU A 170 4.62 17.62 -0.68
N ILE A 171 3.69 17.44 0.25
CA ILE A 171 2.99 16.17 0.45
C ILE A 171 1.55 16.28 -0.04
N THR A 172 1.20 15.36 -0.92
CA THR A 172 -0.20 15.13 -1.34
C THR A 172 -0.77 13.99 -0.50
N ILE A 173 -1.99 14.14 0.00
CA ILE A 173 -2.68 13.09 0.74
C ILE A 173 -3.69 12.41 -0.17
N GLY A 174 -3.69 11.09 -0.20
CA GLY A 174 -4.64 10.23 -0.92
C GLY A 174 -5.34 9.25 0.01
N ALA A 175 -6.44 8.65 -0.46
CA ALA A 175 -7.22 7.70 0.32
C ALA A 175 -6.70 6.26 0.18
N HIS A 176 -6.88 5.46 1.25
CA HIS A 176 -6.48 4.05 1.34
C HIS A 176 -7.56 3.18 2.01
N THR A 177 -8.82 3.36 1.60
CA THR A 177 -10.02 2.77 2.22
C THR A 177 -10.26 3.24 3.66
N LEU A 178 -11.34 2.77 4.30
CA LEU A 178 -11.65 3.10 5.69
C LEU A 178 -10.82 2.27 6.68
N TYR A 179 -10.79 0.92 6.49
CA TYR A 179 -10.24 -0.06 7.43
C TYR A 179 -9.21 -1.01 6.82
N HIS A 180 -8.75 -0.73 5.61
CA HIS A 180 -7.75 -1.53 4.89
C HIS A 180 -8.14 -3.00 4.66
N PRO A 181 -9.36 -3.31 4.14
CA PRO A 181 -9.71 -4.65 3.70
C PRO A 181 -9.01 -5.03 2.39
N ILE A 182 -9.02 -6.31 2.06
CA ILE A 182 -8.80 -6.77 0.69
C ILE A 182 -10.12 -6.61 -0.06
N LEU A 183 -10.27 -5.53 -0.81
CA LEU A 183 -11.56 -5.10 -1.38
C LEU A 183 -12.29 -6.21 -2.14
N LYS A 184 -11.56 -7.01 -2.92
CA LYS A 184 -12.14 -8.12 -3.68
C LYS A 184 -12.78 -9.23 -2.82
N ASN A 185 -12.44 -9.31 -1.55
CA ASN A 185 -13.02 -10.29 -0.63
C ASN A 185 -14.28 -9.77 0.08
N GLU A 186 -14.59 -8.48 -0.08
CA GLU A 186 -15.75 -7.83 0.53
C GLU A 186 -16.98 -7.91 -0.39
N THR A 187 -18.19 -7.75 0.19
CA THR A 187 -19.42 -7.60 -0.59
C THR A 187 -19.41 -6.30 -1.39
N ASP A 188 -20.31 -6.16 -2.35
CA ASP A 188 -20.43 -4.95 -3.17
C ASP A 188 -20.73 -3.72 -2.32
N GLU A 189 -21.64 -3.83 -1.37
CA GLU A 189 -22.03 -2.75 -0.46
C GLU A 189 -20.84 -2.33 0.41
N ARG A 190 -20.11 -3.32 1.00
CA ARG A 190 -18.97 -3.04 1.85
C ARG A 190 -17.81 -2.43 1.05
N THR A 191 -17.56 -2.92 -0.14
CA THR A 191 -16.53 -2.36 -1.04
C THR A 191 -16.84 -0.92 -1.43
N ASN A 192 -18.09 -0.64 -1.81
CA ASN A 192 -18.50 0.73 -2.12
C ASN A 192 -18.39 1.64 -0.89
N GLU A 193 -18.77 1.17 0.29
CA GLU A 193 -18.62 1.93 1.53
C GLU A 193 -17.16 2.25 1.84
N GLU A 194 -16.28 1.24 1.78
CA GLU A 194 -14.83 1.37 2.04
C GLU A 194 -14.17 2.41 1.11
N ILE A 195 -14.58 2.44 -0.15
CA ILE A 195 -14.06 3.38 -1.14
C ILE A 195 -14.70 4.77 -0.96
N SER A 196 -16.02 4.86 -1.07
CA SER A 196 -16.72 6.16 -1.13
C SER A 196 -16.56 6.95 0.16
N LYS A 197 -16.79 6.32 1.31
CA LYS A 197 -16.66 7.00 2.61
C LYS A 197 -15.22 7.36 2.93
N SER A 198 -14.23 6.53 2.53
CA SER A 198 -12.82 6.91 2.75
C SER A 198 -12.44 8.20 2.01
N ILE A 199 -12.94 8.38 0.79
CA ILE A 199 -12.71 9.58 -0.01
C ILE A 199 -13.45 10.78 0.60
N THR A 200 -14.72 10.61 0.95
CA THR A 200 -15.54 11.70 1.52
C THR A 200 -15.02 12.13 2.88
N GLU A 201 -14.87 11.21 3.84
CA GLU A 201 -14.39 11.53 5.20
C GLU A 201 -12.99 12.15 5.18
N LEU A 202 -12.09 11.62 4.33
CA LEU A 202 -10.76 12.19 4.22
C LEU A 202 -10.79 13.59 3.60
N SER A 203 -11.65 13.83 2.60
CA SER A 203 -11.82 15.17 2.00
C SER A 203 -12.34 16.17 3.02
N GLU A 204 -13.30 15.79 3.85
CA GLU A 204 -13.83 16.62 4.95
C GLU A 204 -12.74 16.94 5.98
N LEU A 205 -11.95 15.95 6.40
CA LEU A 205 -10.85 16.14 7.35
C LEU A 205 -9.77 17.09 6.85
N LEU A 206 -9.49 17.05 5.54
CA LEU A 206 -8.45 17.85 4.90
C LEU A 206 -8.96 19.24 4.42
N GLY A 207 -10.27 19.42 4.31
CA GLY A 207 -10.87 20.63 3.73
C GLY A 207 -10.64 20.78 2.21
N GLU A 208 -10.26 19.69 1.53
CA GLU A 208 -10.06 19.65 0.08
C GLU A 208 -10.44 18.28 -0.50
N GLN A 209 -10.81 18.25 -1.78
CA GLN A 209 -11.21 17.00 -2.44
C GLN A 209 -10.01 16.06 -2.62
N VAL A 210 -10.11 14.85 -2.09
CA VAL A 210 -9.16 13.76 -2.33
C VAL A 210 -9.30 13.24 -3.75
N GLN A 211 -8.20 13.22 -4.51
CA GLN A 211 -8.18 12.89 -5.94
C GLN A 211 -7.37 11.63 -6.25
N TYR A 212 -6.69 11.06 -5.27
CA TYR A 212 -5.79 9.92 -5.44
C TYR A 212 -6.14 8.81 -4.47
N PHE A 213 -5.96 7.58 -4.94
CA PHE A 213 -6.30 6.38 -4.17
C PHE A 213 -5.21 5.31 -4.30
N ALA A 214 -4.93 4.55 -3.24
CA ALA A 214 -4.15 3.32 -3.32
C ALA A 214 -5.01 2.14 -2.88
N TYR A 215 -4.98 1.06 -3.66
CA TYR A 215 -5.68 -0.17 -3.28
C TYR A 215 -4.92 -0.89 -2.17
N PRO A 216 -5.58 -1.29 -1.05
CA PRO A 216 -4.98 -2.16 -0.05
C PRO A 216 -4.40 -3.44 -0.68
N ASN A 217 -3.15 -3.81 -0.35
CA ASN A 217 -2.39 -4.86 -1.01
C ASN A 217 -2.14 -4.59 -2.52
N GLY A 218 -3.17 -4.26 -3.27
CA GLY A 218 -3.15 -3.64 -4.58
C GLY A 218 -2.70 -4.50 -5.76
N THR A 219 -2.80 -5.82 -5.70
CA THR A 219 -2.50 -6.70 -6.84
C THR A 219 -3.73 -6.82 -7.75
N PRO A 220 -3.66 -6.35 -9.02
CA PRO A 220 -4.78 -6.44 -9.95
C PRO A 220 -5.28 -7.88 -10.14
N GLY A 221 -6.60 -8.06 -10.20
CA GLY A 221 -7.25 -9.36 -10.35
C GLY A 221 -7.29 -10.20 -9.08
N LEU A 222 -6.48 -9.90 -8.07
CA LEU A 222 -6.40 -10.61 -6.79
C LEU A 222 -6.99 -9.83 -5.63
N ASP A 223 -6.68 -8.53 -5.54
CA ASP A 223 -7.09 -7.65 -4.44
C ASP A 223 -8.16 -6.63 -4.86
N PHE A 224 -8.24 -6.34 -6.16
CA PHE A 224 -9.25 -5.50 -6.80
C PHE A 224 -9.40 -5.85 -8.27
N ASP A 225 -10.51 -5.44 -8.91
CA ASP A 225 -10.76 -5.58 -10.34
C ASP A 225 -11.65 -4.44 -10.90
N LEU A 226 -12.43 -4.70 -11.94
CA LEU A 226 -13.27 -3.71 -12.60
C LEU A 226 -14.35 -3.11 -11.68
N ARG A 227 -14.81 -3.84 -10.67
CA ARG A 227 -15.80 -3.36 -9.70
C ARG A 227 -15.24 -2.17 -8.91
N GLU A 228 -14.07 -2.33 -8.31
CA GLU A 228 -13.39 -1.28 -7.53
C GLU A 228 -13.00 -0.10 -8.41
N ILE A 229 -12.50 -0.38 -9.62
CA ILE A 229 -12.17 0.65 -10.61
C ILE A 229 -13.38 1.53 -10.92
N ASN A 230 -14.58 0.93 -11.10
CA ASN A 230 -15.80 1.67 -11.38
C ASN A 230 -16.23 2.52 -10.19
N TYR A 231 -16.13 2.01 -8.96
CA TYR A 231 -16.44 2.81 -7.77
C TYR A 231 -15.50 4.03 -7.65
N LEU A 232 -14.21 3.89 -7.95
CA LEU A 232 -13.27 5.01 -7.93
C LEU A 232 -13.59 6.07 -9.00
N LYS A 233 -13.93 5.65 -10.21
CA LYS A 233 -14.37 6.57 -11.28
C LYS A 233 -15.61 7.36 -10.88
N ASN A 234 -16.61 6.70 -10.28
CA ASN A 234 -17.83 7.34 -9.79
C ASN A 234 -17.53 8.34 -8.67
N ASN A 235 -16.51 8.11 -7.86
CA ASN A 235 -16.04 9.03 -6.83
C ASN A 235 -15.01 10.07 -7.34
N LYS A 236 -14.87 10.24 -8.66
CA LYS A 236 -14.04 11.26 -9.32
C LYS A 236 -12.55 11.18 -8.97
N ILE A 237 -12.05 9.99 -8.64
CA ILE A 237 -10.62 9.76 -8.47
C ILE A 237 -9.91 9.94 -9.83
N LYS A 238 -8.83 10.69 -9.84
CA LYS A 238 -8.03 10.94 -11.05
C LYS A 238 -7.00 9.85 -11.30
N ILE A 239 -6.36 9.38 -10.23
CA ILE A 239 -5.36 8.31 -10.29
C ILE A 239 -5.58 7.36 -9.12
N ALA A 240 -5.61 6.07 -9.42
CA ALA A 240 -5.48 5.01 -8.44
C ALA A 240 -4.22 4.17 -8.72
N VAL A 241 -3.52 3.78 -7.66
CA VAL A 241 -2.23 3.09 -7.77
C VAL A 241 -2.32 1.65 -7.26
N SER A 242 -1.72 0.74 -8.01
CA SER A 242 -1.60 -0.70 -7.68
C SER A 242 -0.22 -1.04 -7.15
N THR A 243 0.00 -2.30 -6.81
CA THR A 243 1.33 -2.85 -6.48
C THR A 243 1.90 -3.71 -7.60
N GLU A 244 1.33 -3.62 -8.80
CA GLU A 244 1.87 -4.29 -9.97
C GLU A 244 3.24 -3.68 -10.33
N PRO A 245 4.35 -4.44 -10.33
CA PRO A 245 5.68 -3.88 -10.56
C PRO A 245 5.96 -3.71 -12.06
N LYS A 246 5.43 -2.65 -12.64
CA LYS A 246 5.68 -2.26 -14.04
C LYS A 246 6.17 -0.82 -14.12
N PHE A 247 6.81 -0.50 -15.23
CA PHE A 247 7.10 0.88 -15.61
C PHE A 247 5.87 1.52 -16.25
N ILE A 248 5.79 2.84 -16.18
CA ILE A 248 4.65 3.59 -16.70
C ILE A 248 4.89 3.97 -18.15
N ASN A 249 3.98 3.55 -19.01
CA ASN A 249 3.90 3.94 -20.40
C ASN A 249 2.51 4.53 -20.72
N LYS A 250 2.31 5.03 -21.94
CA LYS A 250 1.07 5.69 -22.38
C LYS A 250 -0.20 4.81 -22.36
N LYS A 251 -0.07 3.49 -22.24
CA LYS A 251 -1.19 2.53 -22.30
C LYS A 251 -1.66 2.09 -20.90
N VAL A 252 -1.08 2.64 -19.84
CA VAL A 252 -1.43 2.25 -18.47
C VAL A 252 -2.75 2.89 -18.07
N ASP A 253 -3.67 2.10 -17.50
CA ASP A 253 -4.92 2.61 -16.92
C ASP A 253 -4.62 3.50 -15.70
N LYS A 254 -5.14 4.72 -15.72
CA LYS A 254 -5.00 5.67 -14.60
C LYS A 254 -5.64 5.18 -13.31
N MET A 255 -6.59 4.25 -13.39
CA MET A 255 -7.21 3.62 -12.22
C MET A 255 -6.43 2.39 -11.73
N ALA A 256 -5.28 2.07 -12.30
CA ALA A 256 -4.44 0.96 -11.87
C ALA A 256 -2.94 1.23 -12.15
N PHE A 257 -2.47 2.45 -11.89
CA PHE A 257 -1.05 2.79 -12.11
C PHE A 257 -0.14 1.83 -11.35
N PRO A 258 0.83 1.21 -12.05
CA PRO A 258 1.75 0.27 -11.46
C PRO A 258 2.79 0.97 -10.57
N ARG A 259 3.23 0.29 -9.53
CA ARG A 259 4.26 0.79 -8.62
C ARG A 259 5.34 -0.26 -8.36
N ILE A 260 6.58 0.19 -8.23
CA ILE A 260 7.70 -0.65 -7.82
C ILE A 260 7.88 -0.48 -6.31
N GLY A 261 7.49 -1.51 -5.54
CA GLY A 261 7.68 -1.49 -4.09
C GLY A 261 9.16 -1.49 -3.72
N ILE A 262 9.60 -0.60 -2.85
CA ILE A 262 10.94 -0.53 -2.30
C ILE A 262 10.91 -1.01 -0.86
N THR A 263 11.71 -2.02 -0.56
CA THR A 263 11.89 -2.55 0.79
C THR A 263 13.30 -2.25 1.29
N LYS A 264 13.50 -2.31 2.61
CA LYS A 264 14.82 -2.18 3.24
C LYS A 264 15.84 -3.11 2.54
N GLY A 265 16.99 -2.57 2.19
CA GLY A 265 18.07 -3.30 1.52
C GLY A 265 19.25 -2.38 1.20
N SER A 266 20.38 -2.94 0.76
CA SER A 266 21.51 -2.11 0.33
C SER A 266 21.14 -1.27 -0.92
N LEU A 267 21.79 -0.13 -1.10
CA LEU A 267 21.56 0.71 -2.29
C LEU A 267 21.81 -0.06 -3.59
N ASN A 268 22.80 -0.95 -3.61
CA ASN A 268 23.07 -1.79 -4.78
C ASN A 268 21.93 -2.76 -5.08
N PHE A 269 21.31 -3.32 -4.05
CA PHE A 269 20.10 -4.15 -4.21
C PHE A 269 18.92 -3.33 -4.77
N ILE A 270 18.73 -2.11 -4.27
CA ILE A 270 17.68 -1.22 -4.77
C ILE A 270 17.94 -0.83 -6.23
N LYS A 271 19.18 -0.47 -6.58
CA LYS A 271 19.59 -0.19 -7.97
C LYS A 271 19.27 -1.36 -8.88
N LEU A 272 19.63 -2.58 -8.46
CA LEU A 272 19.34 -3.80 -9.21
C LEU A 272 17.84 -4.02 -9.38
N ARG A 273 17.06 -3.85 -8.30
CA ARG A 273 15.60 -3.99 -8.33
C ARG A 273 14.93 -2.98 -9.27
N LEU A 274 15.34 -1.72 -9.23
CA LEU A 274 14.86 -0.68 -10.13
C LEU A 274 15.29 -0.92 -11.58
N PHE A 275 16.49 -1.44 -11.80
CA PHE A 275 16.97 -1.82 -13.12
C PHE A 275 16.18 -3.01 -13.71
N LEU A 276 15.97 -4.04 -12.93
CA LEU A 276 15.20 -5.22 -13.35
C LEU A 276 13.70 -4.93 -13.50
N GLY A 277 13.17 -3.96 -12.72
CA GLY A 277 11.77 -3.57 -12.78
C GLY A 277 10.81 -4.79 -12.74
N PRO A 278 9.98 -4.98 -13.79
CA PRO A 278 9.05 -6.12 -13.87
C PRO A 278 9.72 -7.50 -13.81
N LYS A 279 10.92 -7.63 -14.39
CA LYS A 279 11.68 -8.90 -14.42
C LYS A 279 12.07 -9.39 -13.02
N TRP A 280 12.13 -8.50 -12.04
CA TRP A 280 12.41 -8.87 -10.64
C TRP A 280 11.38 -9.87 -10.08
N GLN A 281 10.10 -9.72 -10.39
CA GLN A 281 9.07 -10.66 -9.93
C GLN A 281 9.22 -12.05 -10.57
N ILE A 282 9.57 -12.09 -11.85
CA ILE A 282 9.84 -13.36 -12.54
C ILE A 282 10.99 -14.10 -11.84
N LEU A 283 12.10 -13.40 -11.57
CA LEU A 283 13.24 -13.98 -10.85
C LEU A 283 12.86 -14.43 -9.43
N LYS A 284 12.06 -13.64 -8.73
CA LYS A 284 11.60 -13.98 -7.37
C LYS A 284 10.69 -15.22 -7.38
N SER A 285 9.81 -15.36 -8.37
CA SER A 285 8.88 -16.50 -8.49
C SER A 285 9.58 -17.82 -8.81
N LEU A 286 10.77 -17.79 -9.42
CA LEU A 286 11.61 -18.95 -9.64
C LEU A 286 12.23 -19.51 -8.34
N ILE A 287 12.44 -18.62 -7.36
CA ILE A 287 13.09 -18.97 -6.09
C ILE A 287 12.06 -19.33 -5.01
N ARG A 288 10.89 -18.70 -5.03
CA ARG A 288 9.80 -18.93 -4.08
C ARG A 288 8.46 -18.97 -4.79
N PRO A 289 7.56 -19.93 -4.45
CA PRO A 289 6.19 -19.91 -4.96
C PRO A 289 5.59 -18.51 -4.71
N SER A 290 5.03 -17.90 -5.73
CA SER A 290 4.46 -16.56 -5.57
C SER A 290 3.27 -16.64 -4.60
N GLU A 291 3.15 -15.69 -3.70
CA GLU A 291 1.96 -15.51 -2.84
C GLU A 291 0.67 -15.51 -3.68
N ILE A 292 0.74 -14.94 -4.89
CA ILE A 292 -0.36 -14.93 -5.86
C ILE A 292 -0.82 -16.34 -6.20
N ASN A 293 0.09 -17.25 -6.58
CA ASN A 293 -0.24 -18.63 -6.91
C ASN A 293 -0.80 -19.41 -5.70
N GLN A 294 -0.32 -19.08 -4.51
CA GLN A 294 -0.80 -19.66 -3.27
C GLN A 294 -2.23 -19.21 -2.96
N ARG A 295 -2.52 -17.92 -3.05
CA ARG A 295 -3.85 -17.36 -2.81
C ARG A 295 -4.88 -17.81 -3.85
N LEU A 296 -4.48 -17.97 -5.12
CA LEU A 296 -5.36 -18.49 -6.18
C LEU A 296 -5.79 -19.95 -5.97
N LYS A 297 -4.97 -20.75 -5.30
CA LYS A 297 -5.32 -22.15 -4.96
C LYS A 297 -6.34 -22.25 -3.81
N MET A 298 -6.56 -21.17 -3.06
CA MET A 298 -7.50 -21.13 -1.92
C MET A 298 -8.86 -20.51 -2.27
N LYS A 299 -9.00 -19.95 -3.46
CA LYS A 299 -10.28 -19.46 -4.03
C LYS A 299 -10.92 -20.55 -4.89
#